data_8cd61e56f59cdb58904ae8a47f0ddeb7
#
_entry.id   8cd61e56f59cdb58904ae8a47f0ddeb7
#
_cell.length_a   1.000
_cell.length_b   1.000
_cell.length_c   1.000
_cell.angle_alpha   90.00
_cell.angle_beta   90.00
_cell.angle_gamma   90.00
#
_symmetry.space_group_name_H-M   'P 1'
#
loop_
_entity.id
_entity.type
_entity.pdbx_description
1 polymer ?
#
loop_
_entity_poly.entity_id
_entity_poly.type
_entity_poly.pdbx_seq_one_letter_code
_entity_poly.pdbx_strand_id
1 'polypeptide(L)'
;MVIEVDKQSHNQLEKGDYKPLPEELFIEESLIDGQGLFAAKEIAADTDLGITHYEVEKDAMSPKILIRTPLGGFINHSDTPNCERVKSKPDGNIFSWTLKTTNIIQPGEELTLKYTLYRL
;
A
#
# COMPACT_ATOMS: atom_id res chain seq x y z
N MET A 1 -8.46 16.54 0.70
CA MET A 1 -7.99 15.85 -0.39
C MET A 1 -8.50 14.45 -0.37
N VAL A 2 -7.66 13.54 -0.20
CA VAL A 2 -8.10 12.17 -0.22
C VAL A 2 -9.30 11.95 0.68
N ILE A 3 -9.32 12.61 1.79
CA ILE A 3 -10.37 12.45 2.77
C ILE A 3 -11.71 12.92 2.24
N GLU A 4 -11.71 14.00 1.48
CA GLU A 4 -12.97 14.46 0.91
C GLU A 4 -13.51 13.45 -0.07
N VAL A 5 -12.61 12.85 -0.84
CA VAL A 5 -13.05 11.84 -1.79
C VAL A 5 -13.75 10.73 -1.06
N ASP A 6 -13.19 10.30 0.06
CA ASP A 6 -13.81 9.25 0.83
C ASP A 6 -15.17 9.65 1.32
N LYS A 7 -15.30 10.88 1.76
CA LYS A 7 -16.59 11.35 2.22
C LYS A 7 -17.59 11.40 1.09
N GLN A 8 -17.13 11.81 -0.07
CA GLN A 8 -18.01 11.83 -1.23
C GLN A 8 -18.52 10.46 -1.55
N SER A 9 -17.67 9.48 -1.42
CA SER A 9 -18.06 8.12 -1.73
C SER A 9 -18.91 7.52 -0.66
N HIS A 10 -19.10 8.20 0.42
CA HIS A 10 -19.75 7.62 1.57
C HIS A 10 -21.12 7.03 1.24
N ASN A 11 -21.88 7.73 0.42
CA ASN A 11 -23.18 7.21 0.04
C ASN A 11 -23.09 5.89 -0.66
N GLN A 12 -22.02 5.71 -1.42
CA GLN A 12 -21.82 4.46 -2.12
C GLN A 12 -21.31 3.39 -1.21
N LEU A 13 -20.65 3.77 -0.14
CA LEU A 13 -20.19 2.80 0.84
C LEU A 13 -21.38 2.05 1.44
N GLU A 14 -22.50 2.73 1.53
CA GLU A 14 -23.69 2.08 2.07
C GLU A 14 -24.11 0.91 1.24
N LYS A 15 -23.65 0.85 0.02
CA LYS A 15 -23.96 -0.26 -0.87
C LYS A 15 -22.87 -1.32 -0.85
N GLY A 16 -21.90 -1.16 0.02
CA GLY A 16 -20.83 -2.13 0.13
C GLY A 16 -19.80 -2.08 -0.96
N ASP A 17 -19.70 -0.95 -1.66
CA ASP A 17 -18.78 -0.84 -2.78
C ASP A 17 -17.37 -0.44 -2.37
N TYR A 18 -17.21 0.11 -1.19
CA TYR A 18 -15.89 0.56 -0.76
C TYR A 18 -15.06 -0.61 -0.27
N LYS A 19 -13.85 -0.72 -0.80
CA LYS A 19 -12.91 -1.76 -0.38
C LYS A 19 -11.57 -1.11 -0.12
N PRO A 20 -11.13 -1.05 1.13
CA PRO A 20 -9.84 -0.43 1.46
C PRO A 20 -8.66 -1.21 0.94
N LEU A 21 -8.84 -2.47 0.58
CA LEU A 21 -7.81 -3.32 0.00
C LEU A 21 -8.31 -3.92 -1.30
N PRO A 22 -7.39 -4.23 -2.22
CA PRO A 22 -7.76 -5.02 -3.39
C PRO A 22 -8.31 -6.37 -2.95
N GLU A 23 -9.19 -6.94 -3.75
CA GLU A 23 -9.79 -8.21 -3.38
C GLU A 23 -8.78 -9.37 -3.38
N GLU A 24 -7.61 -9.16 -3.98
CA GLU A 24 -6.55 -10.17 -3.96
C GLU A 24 -5.89 -10.30 -2.60
N LEU A 25 -6.14 -9.36 -1.70
CA LEU A 25 -5.42 -9.29 -0.43
C LEU A 25 -6.36 -9.34 0.76
N PHE A 26 -5.84 -9.82 1.88
CA PHE A 26 -6.54 -9.74 3.15
C PHE A 26 -5.52 -9.53 4.28
N ILE A 27 -6.02 -9.11 5.42
CA ILE A 27 -5.20 -8.86 6.60
C ILE A 27 -5.37 -10.02 7.55
N GLU A 28 -4.25 -10.49 8.07
CA GLU A 28 -4.25 -11.63 8.98
C GLU A 28 -3.10 -11.49 9.95
N GLU A 29 -3.12 -12.25 11.02
CA GLU A 29 -2.03 -12.27 11.97
C GLU A 29 -0.76 -12.78 11.27
N SER A 30 0.35 -12.08 11.47
CA SER A 30 1.59 -12.37 10.78
C SER A 30 2.56 -13.10 11.68
N LEU A 31 3.36 -13.99 11.11
CA LEU A 31 4.46 -14.63 11.84
C LEU A 31 5.64 -13.67 12.00
N ILE A 32 5.65 -12.58 11.23
CA ILE A 32 6.73 -11.60 11.30
C ILE A 32 6.47 -10.62 12.42
N ASP A 33 5.33 -9.94 12.36
CA ASP A 33 5.00 -8.91 13.33
C ASP A 33 3.52 -8.56 13.20
N GLY A 34 2.79 -8.62 14.31
CA GLY A 34 1.40 -8.19 14.38
C GLY A 34 0.54 -8.69 13.24
N GLN A 35 -0.11 -7.76 12.56
CA GLN A 35 -0.94 -8.06 11.39
C GLN A 35 -0.12 -7.89 10.13
N GLY A 36 -0.45 -8.66 9.09
CA GLY A 36 0.23 -8.55 7.81
C GLY A 36 -0.74 -8.62 6.65
N LEU A 37 -0.22 -8.39 5.45
CA LEU A 37 -0.98 -8.52 4.20
C LEU A 37 -0.71 -9.89 3.60
N PHE A 38 -1.77 -10.58 3.22
CA PHE A 38 -1.66 -11.93 2.67
C PHE A 38 -2.41 -12.01 1.35
N ALA A 39 -1.95 -12.89 0.48
CA ALA A 39 -2.59 -13.11 -0.81
C ALA A 39 -3.78 -14.03 -0.63
N ALA A 40 -4.93 -13.60 -1.14
CA ALA A 40 -6.15 -14.42 -1.12
C ALA A 40 -6.17 -15.39 -2.30
N LYS A 41 -5.38 -15.09 -3.32
CA LYS A 41 -5.26 -15.94 -4.51
C LYS A 41 -3.89 -15.73 -5.10
N GLU A 42 -3.55 -16.50 -6.12
CA GLU A 42 -2.26 -16.34 -6.78
C GLU A 42 -2.19 -14.97 -7.43
N ILE A 43 -1.05 -14.29 -7.25
CA ILE A 43 -0.79 -12.97 -7.82
C ILE A 43 0.43 -13.06 -8.69
N ALA A 44 0.31 -12.64 -9.95
CA ALA A 44 1.43 -12.68 -10.88
C ALA A 44 2.49 -11.66 -10.48
N ALA A 45 3.72 -11.89 -10.90
CA ALA A 45 4.79 -10.92 -10.74
C ALA A 45 4.45 -9.65 -11.51
N ASP A 46 5.02 -8.54 -11.09
CA ASP A 46 4.81 -7.23 -11.72
C ASP A 46 3.37 -6.75 -11.66
N THR A 47 2.62 -7.18 -10.67
CA THR A 47 1.25 -6.72 -10.48
C THR A 47 1.24 -5.49 -9.59
N ASP A 48 0.55 -4.45 -10.06
CA ASP A 48 0.34 -3.22 -9.30
C ASP A 48 -0.85 -3.44 -8.37
N LEU A 49 -0.61 -3.36 -7.08
CA LEU A 49 -1.64 -3.65 -6.07
C LEU A 49 -2.28 -2.39 -5.50
N GLY A 50 -1.79 -1.22 -5.90
CA GLY A 50 -2.39 0.02 -5.45
C GLY A 50 -1.43 0.87 -4.65
N ILE A 51 -1.93 1.97 -4.13
CA ILE A 51 -1.12 2.99 -3.48
C ILE A 51 -0.94 2.65 -2.00
N THR A 52 0.32 2.67 -1.54
CA THR A 52 0.62 2.44 -0.13
C THR A 52 0.58 3.75 0.66
N HIS A 53 1.00 4.83 0.04
CA HIS A 53 0.99 6.12 0.71
C HIS A 53 1.23 7.23 -0.29
N TYR A 54 0.92 8.45 0.13
CA TYR A 54 1.20 9.67 -0.61
C TYR A 54 2.29 10.43 0.14
N GLU A 55 3.12 11.11 -0.63
CA GLU A 55 4.18 11.94 -0.08
C GLU A 55 3.95 13.35 -0.59
N VAL A 56 3.83 14.31 0.32
CA VAL A 56 3.60 15.71 -0.05
C VAL A 56 4.85 16.50 0.31
N GLU A 57 5.40 17.19 -0.66
CA GLU A 57 6.61 18.01 -0.47
C GLU A 57 6.24 19.44 -0.79
N LYS A 58 6.11 20.28 0.25
CA LYS A 58 5.75 21.67 0.03
C LYS A 58 6.92 22.46 -0.54
N ASP A 59 8.09 22.32 0.06
CA ASP A 59 9.29 22.98 -0.41
C ASP A 59 10.50 22.27 0.22
N ALA A 60 11.70 22.74 -0.15
CA ALA A 60 12.93 22.08 0.28
C ALA A 60 13.19 22.21 1.77
N MET A 61 12.58 23.19 2.42
CA MET A 61 12.83 23.48 3.82
C MET A 61 11.84 22.82 4.75
N SER A 62 10.71 22.37 4.22
CA SER A 62 9.66 21.78 5.02
C SER A 62 9.80 20.27 5.09
N PRO A 63 9.39 19.66 6.21
CA PRO A 63 9.37 18.20 6.28
C PRO A 63 8.35 17.65 5.29
N LYS A 64 8.61 16.46 4.82
CA LYS A 64 7.66 15.76 3.97
C LYS A 64 6.49 15.28 4.81
N ILE A 65 5.31 15.30 4.20
CA ILE A 65 4.10 14.79 4.85
C ILE A 65 3.76 13.47 4.17
N LEU A 66 3.56 12.44 4.99
CA LEU A 66 3.24 11.12 4.49
C LEU A 66 1.81 10.77 4.90
N ILE A 67 1.01 10.33 3.94
CA ILE A 67 -0.37 9.92 4.17
C ILE A 67 -0.48 8.47 3.77
N ARG A 68 -0.66 7.59 4.74
CA ARG A 68 -0.64 6.16 4.52
C ARG A 68 -2.04 5.64 4.22
N THR A 69 -2.14 4.70 3.29
CA THR A 69 -3.39 4.00 3.01
C THR A 69 -3.42 2.71 3.83
N PRO A 70 -4.57 2.03 3.90
CA PRO A 70 -4.60 0.72 4.57
C PRO A 70 -3.62 -0.28 3.97
N LEU A 71 -3.43 -0.23 2.67
CA LEU A 71 -2.48 -1.13 2.00
C LEU A 71 -1.07 -0.92 2.55
N GLY A 72 -0.67 0.32 2.78
CA GLY A 72 0.65 0.61 3.28
C GLY A 72 0.80 0.43 4.77
N GLY A 73 -0.31 0.30 5.50
CA GLY A 73 -0.27 0.23 6.95
C GLY A 73 0.04 -1.14 7.50
N PHE A 74 -0.11 -2.18 6.69
CA PHE A 74 -0.02 -3.55 7.22
C PHE A 74 1.06 -4.40 6.55
N ILE A 75 1.88 -3.82 5.68
CA ILE A 75 2.90 -4.60 5.01
C ILE A 75 4.15 -4.69 5.88
N ASN A 76 4.66 -5.88 6.08
CA ASN A 76 5.80 -6.14 6.94
C ASN A 76 7.11 -6.15 6.18
N HIS A 77 8.20 -6.04 6.92
CA HIS A 77 9.55 -6.05 6.36
C HIS A 77 10.07 -7.47 6.19
N SER A 78 10.82 -7.69 5.12
CA SER A 78 11.61 -8.91 4.94
C SER A 78 12.88 -8.55 4.19
N ASP A 79 13.95 -9.26 4.49
CA ASP A 79 15.20 -9.09 3.73
C ASP A 79 15.12 -9.80 2.39
N THR A 80 14.13 -10.69 2.22
CA THR A 80 13.88 -11.37 0.96
C THR A 80 12.43 -11.09 0.55
N PRO A 81 12.15 -9.84 0.18
CA PRO A 81 10.76 -9.43 -0.06
C PRO A 81 10.24 -9.95 -1.38
N ASN A 82 8.91 -10.00 -1.49
CA ASN A 82 8.25 -10.36 -2.74
C ASN A 82 7.54 -9.17 -3.38
N CYS A 83 7.71 -7.99 -2.84
CA CYS A 83 7.14 -6.77 -3.39
C CYS A 83 8.14 -5.63 -3.33
N GLU A 84 7.85 -4.59 -4.10
CA GLU A 84 8.62 -3.35 -4.08
C GLU A 84 7.66 -2.18 -4.13
N ARG A 85 8.14 -1.00 -3.73
CA ARG A 85 7.38 0.24 -3.85
C ARG A 85 7.91 1.04 -5.01
N VAL A 86 7.01 1.58 -5.81
CA VAL A 86 7.38 2.35 -6.99
C VAL A 86 6.81 3.76 -6.83
N LYS A 87 7.70 4.75 -6.91
CA LYS A 87 7.30 6.15 -6.77
C LYS A 87 6.82 6.68 -8.11
N SER A 88 5.68 7.36 -8.09
CA SER A 88 5.12 7.95 -9.29
C SER A 88 5.81 9.27 -9.62
N LYS A 89 5.54 9.78 -10.81
CA LYS A 89 5.89 11.15 -11.12
C LYS A 89 5.02 12.07 -10.28
N PRO A 90 5.55 13.25 -9.93
CA PRO A 90 4.76 14.15 -9.09
C PRO A 90 3.59 14.74 -9.85
N ASP A 91 2.52 14.95 -9.10
CA ASP A 91 1.39 15.75 -9.56
C ASP A 91 1.40 16.98 -8.66
N GLY A 92 1.96 18.08 -9.18
CA GLY A 92 2.24 19.22 -8.35
C GLY A 92 3.32 18.86 -7.35
N ASN A 93 3.01 18.93 -6.08
CA ASN A 93 3.95 18.56 -5.02
C ASN A 93 3.56 17.24 -4.35
N ILE A 94 2.73 16.45 -5.00
CA ILE A 94 2.25 15.17 -4.44
C ILE A 94 2.81 14.03 -5.27
N PHE A 95 3.42 13.07 -4.57
CA PHE A 95 3.88 11.83 -5.15
C PHE A 95 3.06 10.69 -4.56
N SER A 96 2.83 9.65 -5.34
CA SER A 96 2.24 8.44 -4.81
C SER A 96 3.22 7.29 -4.92
N TRP A 97 3.15 6.37 -3.97
CA TRP A 97 3.98 5.18 -3.95
C TRP A 97 3.05 3.98 -4.10
N THR A 98 3.32 3.15 -5.10
CA THR A 98 2.52 1.96 -5.34
C THR A 98 3.25 0.71 -4.91
N LEU A 99 2.47 -0.28 -4.49
CA LEU A 99 2.97 -1.60 -4.15
C LEU A 99 2.91 -2.47 -5.39
N LYS A 100 4.03 -3.06 -5.74
CA LYS A 100 4.10 -3.90 -6.93
C LYS A 100 4.79 -5.21 -6.57
N THR A 101 4.23 -6.31 -7.03
CA THR A 101 4.86 -7.60 -6.77
C THR A 101 6.10 -7.77 -7.62
N THR A 102 7.13 -8.39 -7.07
CA THR A 102 8.35 -8.71 -7.81
C THR A 102 8.41 -10.19 -8.17
N ASN A 103 7.62 -11.01 -7.50
CA ASN A 103 7.58 -12.46 -7.68
C ASN A 103 6.14 -12.89 -7.76
N ILE A 104 5.92 -14.09 -8.28
CA ILE A 104 4.60 -14.72 -8.19
C ILE A 104 4.35 -15.01 -6.72
N ILE A 105 3.16 -14.67 -6.24
CA ILE A 105 2.79 -14.87 -4.85
C ILE A 105 1.65 -15.87 -4.81
N GLN A 106 1.80 -16.89 -3.97
CA GLN A 106 0.80 -17.94 -3.86
C GLN A 106 -0.28 -17.60 -2.84
N PRO A 107 -1.47 -18.19 -2.94
CA PRO A 107 -2.51 -17.95 -1.93
C PRO A 107 -1.98 -18.28 -0.54
N GLY A 108 -2.27 -17.41 0.41
CA GLY A 108 -1.82 -17.58 1.79
C GLY A 108 -0.43 -17.08 2.10
N GLU A 109 0.29 -16.64 1.07
CA GLU A 109 1.63 -16.09 1.27
C GLU A 109 1.54 -14.65 1.76
N GLU A 110 2.42 -14.26 2.67
CA GLU A 110 2.46 -12.89 3.14
C GLU A 110 3.23 -12.02 2.17
N LEU A 111 2.71 -10.82 1.89
CA LEU A 111 3.40 -9.83 1.08
C LEU A 111 4.34 -9.04 1.95
N THR A 112 5.57 -8.83 1.48
CA THR A 112 6.59 -8.16 2.25
C THR A 112 7.36 -7.18 1.40
N LEU A 113 7.92 -6.17 2.07
CA LEU A 113 8.78 -5.17 1.48
C LEU A 113 10.10 -5.15 2.23
N LYS A 114 11.14 -4.67 1.58
CA LYS A 114 12.36 -4.39 2.31
C LYS A 114 12.32 -2.92 2.72
N TYR A 115 12.30 -2.68 4.03
CA TYR A 115 12.31 -1.32 4.55
C TYR A 115 13.70 -0.74 4.33
N THR A 116 13.73 0.54 3.98
CA THR A 116 14.99 1.26 3.85
C THR A 116 15.28 2.00 5.15
N LEU A 117 16.40 2.70 5.16
CA LEU A 117 16.74 3.50 6.31
C LEU A 117 15.69 4.51 6.68
N TYR A 118 15.01 5.02 5.68
CA TYR A 118 14.01 6.07 5.90
C TYR A 118 12.63 5.53 6.03
N ARG A 119 12.52 4.25 6.05
CA ARG A 119 11.26 3.59 6.01
C ARG A 119 10.10 4.45 6.45
N LEU A 120 8.95 4.05 6.10
CA LEU A 120 7.75 4.87 6.17
C LEU A 120 6.77 4.34 7.16
#